data_f45df29cf319b6ec1cc58953595a7b81
#
_entry.id   f45df29cf319b6ec1cc58953595a7b81
#
_cell.length_a   1.000
_cell.length_b   1.000
_cell.length_c   1.000
_cell.angle_alpha   90.00
_cell.angle_beta   90.00
_cell.angle_gamma   90.00
#
_symmetry.space_group_name_H-M   'P 1'
#
loop_
_entity.id
_entity.type
_entity.pdbx_description
1 polymer ?
#
loop_
_entity_poly.entity_id
_entity_poly.type
_entity_poly.pdbx_seq_one_letter_code
_entity_poly.pdbx_strand_id
1 'polypeptide(L)'
;WFASPRAAVGFLLHAAALDGEQAGPRRNLTMPGVSETVGGMVEALRRVAGDQVADRVRWEPDPFIESIVAGWPTTFEAKRARELGFKAESSFEEIIRIHIEDELGGKIS
;
A
#
# COMPACT_ATOMS: atom_id res chain seq x y z
N TRP A 1 0.67 -5.51 4.09
CA TRP A 1 1.39 -4.23 4.05
C TRP A 1 1.37 -3.69 2.64
N PHE A 2 0.84 -2.49 2.45
CA PHE A 2 0.53 -1.95 1.12
C PHE A 2 0.96 -0.50 0.99
N ALA A 3 1.35 -0.12 -0.21
CA ALA A 3 1.52 1.26 -0.64
C ALA A 3 1.11 1.35 -2.11
N SER A 4 0.70 2.53 -2.57
CA SER A 4 0.35 2.72 -3.97
C SER A 4 1.59 2.73 -4.86
N PRO A 5 1.44 2.47 -6.18
CA PRO A 5 2.53 2.70 -7.13
C PRO A 5 3.06 4.13 -7.09
N ARG A 6 2.19 5.13 -6.90
CA ARG A 6 2.60 6.53 -6.72
C ARG A 6 3.55 6.68 -5.52
N ALA A 7 3.22 6.07 -4.38
CA ALA A 7 4.08 6.09 -3.21
C ALA A 7 5.40 5.38 -3.47
N ALA A 8 5.39 4.25 -4.17
CA ALA A 8 6.60 3.52 -4.52
C ALA A 8 7.55 4.36 -5.38
N VAL A 9 7.02 5.07 -6.37
CA VAL A 9 7.81 6.02 -7.16
C VAL A 9 8.35 7.14 -6.27
N GLY A 10 7.54 7.65 -5.36
CA GLY A 10 7.95 8.65 -4.38
C GLY A 10 9.09 8.17 -3.50
N PHE A 11 9.08 6.90 -3.07
CA PHE A 11 10.18 6.32 -2.30
C PHE A 11 11.49 6.33 -3.08
N LEU A 12 11.46 5.96 -4.36
CA LEU A 12 12.64 5.95 -5.21
C LEU A 12 13.20 7.37 -5.42
N LEU A 13 12.34 8.32 -5.72
CA LEU A 13 12.73 9.71 -5.93
C LEU A 13 13.30 10.33 -4.65
N HIS A 14 12.66 10.08 -3.51
CA HIS A 14 13.13 10.59 -2.23
C HIS A 14 14.46 9.97 -1.83
N ALA A 15 14.63 8.66 -2.05
CA ALA A 15 15.89 7.97 -1.79
C ALA A 15 17.03 8.53 -2.63
N ALA A 16 16.74 8.85 -3.90
CA ALA A 16 17.74 9.43 -4.81
C ALA A 16 18.17 10.84 -4.37
N ALA A 17 17.27 11.61 -3.75
CA ALA A 17 17.54 12.95 -3.25
C ALA A 17 18.15 12.97 -1.84
N LEU A 18 18.10 11.85 -1.13
CA LEU A 18 18.55 11.76 0.25
C LEU A 18 20.07 11.72 0.32
N ASP A 19 20.64 12.48 1.27
CA ASP A 19 22.08 12.40 1.58
C ASP A 19 22.38 11.03 2.18
N GLY A 20 23.37 10.32 1.64
CA GLY A 20 23.78 9.02 2.12
C GLY A 20 24.20 9.00 3.59
N GLU A 21 24.71 10.10 4.12
CA GLU A 21 25.07 10.20 5.53
C GLU A 21 23.83 10.16 6.44
N GLN A 22 22.70 10.69 5.99
CA GLN A 22 21.44 10.66 6.74
C GLN A 22 20.93 9.23 6.91
N ALA A 23 21.15 8.37 5.93
CA ALA A 23 20.76 6.96 6.01
C ALA A 23 21.65 6.15 6.96
N GLY A 24 22.86 6.66 7.26
CA GLY A 24 23.82 5.98 8.11
C GLY A 24 24.47 4.77 7.43
N PRO A 25 25.12 3.87 8.20
CA PRO A 25 25.80 2.70 7.65
C PRO A 25 24.84 1.63 7.11
N ARG A 26 23.60 1.61 7.60
CA ARG A 26 22.57 0.68 7.12
C ARG A 26 21.78 1.33 5.99
N ARG A 27 21.89 0.74 4.79
CA ARG A 27 21.23 1.26 3.58
C ARG A 27 19.89 0.61 3.28
N ASN A 28 19.53 -0.45 3.99
CA ASN A 28 18.23 -1.09 3.84
C ASN A 28 17.22 -0.41 4.76
N LEU A 29 16.09 -0.03 4.19
CA LEU A 29 15.02 0.64 4.91
C LEU A 29 13.70 -0.06 4.60
N THR A 30 12.91 -0.34 5.63
CA THR A 30 11.53 -0.75 5.47
C THR A 30 10.70 0.49 5.21
N MET A 31 10.00 0.54 4.07
CA MET A 31 9.18 1.69 3.70
C MET A 31 7.86 1.70 4.48
N PRO A 32 7.31 2.90 4.75
CA PRO A 32 5.98 3.00 5.35
C PRO A 32 4.91 2.44 4.44
N GLY A 33 3.79 2.07 5.02
CA GLY A 33 2.67 1.50 4.29
C GLY A 33 1.44 1.37 5.16
N VAL A 34 0.43 0.71 4.62
CA VAL A 34 -0.85 0.46 5.29
C VAL A 34 -0.98 -1.04 5.54
N SER A 35 -1.31 -1.40 6.79
CA SER A 35 -1.70 -2.78 7.11
C SER A 35 -3.20 -2.91 6.91
N GLU A 36 -3.63 -3.90 6.13
CA GLU A 36 -5.04 -4.13 5.89
C GLU A 36 -5.33 -5.61 5.63
N THR A 37 -6.53 -6.05 6.02
CA THR A 37 -7.02 -7.38 5.69
C THR A 37 -7.71 -7.38 4.33
N VAL A 38 -7.86 -8.55 3.72
CA VAL A 38 -8.59 -8.68 2.45
C VAL A 38 -10.03 -8.17 2.61
N GLY A 39 -10.69 -8.53 3.72
CA GLY A 39 -12.03 -8.01 4.02
C GLY A 39 -12.05 -6.50 4.11
N GLY A 40 -11.07 -5.92 4.79
CA GLY A 40 -10.93 -4.46 4.90
C GLY A 40 -10.68 -3.79 3.55
N MET A 41 -9.92 -4.43 2.66
CA MET A 41 -9.70 -3.92 1.30
C MET A 41 -11.01 -3.87 0.50
N VAL A 42 -11.84 -4.90 0.58
CA VAL A 42 -13.13 -4.94 -0.11
C VAL A 42 -14.08 -3.89 0.44
N GLU A 43 -14.12 -3.72 1.77
CA GLU A 43 -14.93 -2.67 2.39
C GLU A 43 -14.46 -1.26 1.99
N ALA A 44 -13.16 -1.03 1.90
CA ALA A 44 -12.62 0.23 1.41
C ALA A 44 -13.03 0.47 -0.05
N LEU A 45 -12.99 -0.57 -0.89
CA LEU A 45 -13.43 -0.50 -2.28
C LEU A 45 -14.91 -0.13 -2.35
N ARG A 46 -15.74 -0.70 -1.49
CA ARG A 46 -17.18 -0.40 -1.42
C ARG A 46 -17.42 1.07 -1.07
N ARG A 47 -16.68 1.60 -0.10
CA ARG A 47 -16.81 3.00 0.31
C ARG A 47 -16.36 3.99 -0.78
N VAL A 48 -15.32 3.65 -1.53
CA VAL A 48 -14.75 4.55 -2.55
C VAL A 48 -15.50 4.41 -3.89
N ALA A 49 -15.73 3.18 -4.34
CA ALA A 49 -16.22 2.90 -5.70
C ALA A 49 -17.68 2.41 -5.75
N GLY A 50 -18.28 2.12 -4.61
CA GLY A 50 -19.68 1.69 -4.50
C GLY A 50 -19.89 0.19 -4.55
N ASP A 51 -21.12 -0.23 -4.25
CA ASP A 51 -21.49 -1.64 -4.13
C ASP A 51 -21.31 -2.41 -5.43
N GLN A 52 -21.65 -1.81 -6.57
CA GLN A 52 -21.56 -2.49 -7.86
C GLN A 52 -20.14 -2.94 -8.18
N VAL A 53 -19.15 -2.10 -7.86
CA VAL A 53 -17.74 -2.43 -8.07
C VAL A 53 -17.27 -3.48 -7.07
N ALA A 54 -17.60 -3.30 -5.80
CA ALA A 54 -17.21 -4.23 -4.75
C ALA A 54 -17.82 -5.63 -4.96
N ASP A 55 -19.04 -5.70 -5.46
CA ASP A 55 -19.74 -6.97 -5.71
C ASP A 55 -19.14 -7.78 -6.86
N ARG A 56 -18.23 -7.21 -7.63
CA ARG A 56 -17.43 -7.96 -8.64
C ARG A 56 -16.39 -8.85 -7.99
N VAL A 57 -16.05 -8.61 -6.73
CA VAL A 57 -15.09 -9.44 -5.99
C VAL A 57 -15.79 -10.72 -5.56
N ARG A 58 -15.22 -11.86 -5.96
CA ARG A 58 -15.73 -13.19 -5.59
C ARG A 58 -14.91 -13.74 -4.44
N TRP A 59 -15.58 -14.18 -3.39
CA TRP A 59 -14.95 -14.83 -2.26
C TRP A 59 -14.73 -16.31 -2.56
N GLU A 60 -13.52 -16.65 -2.98
CA GLU A 60 -13.14 -18.04 -3.28
C GLU A 60 -11.88 -18.39 -2.49
N PRO A 61 -12.01 -18.77 -1.21
CA PRO A 61 -10.85 -19.14 -0.41
C PRO A 61 -10.08 -20.30 -1.04
N ASP A 62 -8.77 -20.16 -1.12
CA ASP A 62 -7.87 -21.18 -1.61
C ASP A 62 -6.93 -21.58 -0.48
N PRO A 63 -7.08 -22.80 0.10
CA PRO A 63 -6.26 -23.21 1.23
C PRO A 63 -4.76 -23.22 0.95
N PHE A 64 -4.36 -23.49 -0.28
CA PHE A 64 -2.96 -23.46 -0.67
C PHE A 64 -2.37 -22.04 -0.60
N ILE A 65 -3.10 -21.07 -1.17
CA ILE A 65 -2.70 -19.67 -1.13
C ILE A 65 -2.72 -19.15 0.30
N GLU A 66 -3.77 -19.47 1.06
CA GLU A 66 -3.88 -19.07 2.47
C GLU A 66 -2.70 -19.57 3.29
N SER A 67 -2.23 -20.81 3.05
CA SER A 67 -1.11 -21.37 3.77
C SER A 67 0.21 -20.62 3.48
N ILE A 68 0.38 -20.12 2.27
CA ILE A 68 1.56 -19.34 1.89
C ILE A 68 1.49 -17.95 2.53
N VAL A 69 0.36 -17.27 2.39
CA VAL A 69 0.19 -15.88 2.85
C VAL A 69 0.18 -15.78 4.38
N ALA A 70 -0.29 -16.83 5.07
CA ALA A 70 -0.34 -16.85 6.53
C ALA A 70 1.02 -16.63 7.18
N GLY A 71 2.11 -16.98 6.49
CA GLY A 71 3.48 -16.78 6.98
C GLY A 71 4.05 -15.39 6.70
N TRP A 72 3.32 -14.56 5.96
CA TRP A 72 3.82 -13.22 5.61
C TRP A 72 3.59 -12.22 6.74
N PRO A 73 4.55 -11.32 6.97
CA PRO A 73 4.34 -10.24 7.93
C PRO A 73 3.16 -9.36 7.54
N THR A 74 2.37 -8.97 8.52
CA THR A 74 1.18 -8.13 8.31
C THR A 74 1.44 -6.66 8.59
N THR A 75 2.40 -6.36 9.45
CA THR A 75 2.79 -4.99 9.79
C THR A 75 4.30 -4.88 9.90
N PHE A 76 4.79 -3.68 9.65
CA PHE A 76 6.21 -3.36 9.80
C PHE A 76 6.37 -2.07 10.58
N GLU A 77 7.46 -1.98 11.32
CA GLU A 77 7.88 -0.74 11.94
C GLU A 77 8.77 0.04 10.96
N ALA A 78 8.24 1.11 10.39
CA ALA A 78 8.96 1.93 9.41
C ALA A 78 9.46 3.25 10.01
N LYS A 79 9.85 3.23 11.28
CA LYS A 79 10.24 4.44 12.02
C LYS A 79 11.38 5.20 11.34
N ARG A 80 12.46 4.51 10.97
CA ARG A 80 13.61 5.15 10.31
C ARG A 80 13.22 5.81 8.99
N ALA A 81 12.44 5.13 8.18
CA ALA A 81 12.00 5.68 6.90
C ALA A 81 11.16 6.93 7.11
N ARG A 82 10.24 6.92 8.08
CA ARG A 82 9.42 8.10 8.39
C ARG A 82 10.25 9.27 8.90
N GLU A 83 11.24 9.00 9.74
CA GLU A 83 12.18 10.03 10.24
C GLU A 83 12.99 10.64 9.12
N LEU A 84 13.31 9.88 8.07
CA LEU A 84 14.01 10.33 6.89
C LEU A 84 13.10 11.00 5.85
N GLY A 85 11.82 11.14 6.13
CA GLY A 85 10.87 11.85 5.27
C GLY A 85 10.14 11.00 4.25
N PHE A 86 10.28 9.69 4.25
CA PHE A 86 9.49 8.80 3.38
C PHE A 86 8.03 8.79 3.82
N LYS A 87 7.13 8.86 2.86
CA LYS A 87 5.69 8.94 3.11
C LYS A 87 4.93 7.92 2.28
N ALA A 88 3.91 7.33 2.89
CA ALA A 88 2.94 6.46 2.23
C ALA A 88 1.52 6.89 2.60
N GLU A 89 0.54 6.27 1.97
CA GLU A 89 -0.86 6.50 2.29
C GLU A 89 -1.16 6.10 3.75
N SER A 90 -2.18 6.72 4.32
CA SER A 90 -2.62 6.44 5.69
C SER A 90 -3.77 5.44 5.76
N SER A 91 -4.41 5.14 4.63
CA SER A 91 -5.53 4.20 4.55
C SER A 91 -5.56 3.49 3.20
N PHE A 92 -6.22 2.33 3.16
CA PHE A 92 -6.40 1.59 1.91
C PHE A 92 -7.34 2.34 0.95
N GLU A 93 -8.29 3.09 1.48
CA GLU A 93 -9.18 3.93 0.68
C GLU A 93 -8.40 4.96 -0.14
N GLU A 94 -7.39 5.57 0.48
CA GLU A 94 -6.51 6.51 -0.19
C GLU A 94 -5.75 5.85 -1.35
N ILE A 95 -5.27 4.62 -1.15
CA ILE A 95 -4.62 3.83 -2.20
C ILE A 95 -5.57 3.61 -3.38
N ILE A 96 -6.82 3.26 -3.11
CA ILE A 96 -7.83 3.06 -4.16
C ILE A 96 -8.10 4.35 -4.93
N ARG A 97 -8.23 5.47 -4.21
CA ARG A 97 -8.45 6.77 -4.86
C ARG A 97 -7.29 7.16 -5.78
N ILE A 98 -6.07 6.91 -5.36
CA ILE A 98 -4.88 7.15 -6.17
C ILE A 98 -4.91 6.30 -7.45
N HIS A 99 -5.30 5.03 -7.33
CA HIS A 99 -5.44 4.16 -8.50
C HIS A 99 -6.47 4.71 -9.50
N ILE A 100 -7.61 5.17 -9.00
CA ILE A 100 -8.65 5.78 -9.85
C ILE A 100 -8.12 7.01 -10.56
N GLU A 101 -7.39 7.87 -9.85
CA GLU A 101 -6.80 9.08 -10.45
C GLU A 101 -5.74 8.74 -11.48
N ASP A 102 -4.79 7.88 -11.15
CA ASP A 102 -3.61 7.64 -11.97
C ASP A 102 -3.87 6.69 -13.14
N GLU A 103 -4.73 5.69 -12.96
CA GLU A 103 -4.92 4.62 -13.94
C GLU A 103 -6.27 4.68 -14.67
N LEU A 104 -7.28 5.27 -14.05
CA LEU A 104 -8.64 5.31 -14.60
C LEU A 104 -9.09 6.73 -15.01
N GLY A 105 -8.19 7.70 -14.99
CA GLY A 105 -8.49 9.07 -15.37
C GLY A 105 -9.50 9.76 -14.46
N GLY A 106 -9.60 9.32 -13.22
CA GLY A 106 -10.53 9.87 -12.24
C GLY A 106 -11.95 9.33 -12.33
N LYS A 107 -12.19 8.34 -13.18
CA LYS A 107 -13.53 7.79 -13.42
C LYS A 107 -13.64 6.35 -13.00
N ILE A 108 -14.76 6.03 -12.34
CA ILE A 108 -15.14 4.65 -11.99
C ILE A 108 -16.08 4.13 -13.08
N SER A 109 -15.69 3.03 -13.70
CA SER A 109 -16.50 2.40 -14.74
C SER A 109 -17.42 1.31 -14.19
#